data_170b5f4ab9689fcd0c3bdb2f2b00ff17
#
_entry.id   170b5f4ab9689fcd0c3bdb2f2b00ff17
#
_cell.length_a   1.000
_cell.length_b   1.000
_cell.length_c   1.000
_cell.angle_alpha   90.00
_cell.angle_beta   90.00
_cell.angle_gamma   90.00
#
_symmetry.space_group_name_H-M   'P 1'
#
loop_
_entity.id
_entity.type
_entity.pdbx_description
1 polymer ?
#
loop_
_entity_poly.entity_id
_entity_poly.type
_entity_poly.pdbx_seq_one_letter_code
_entity_poly.pdbx_strand_id
1 'polypeptide(L)'
;MAEWQTVRLSKIVLTNQSTYSPKEDWQFANYLDTGNITMNRVDEIQYINTSTDKLPGRARRKVKLNSIIYSTVRPNQLHYGIIKKQPENFLVSTGFAVIDVDFEKAVPDYIYYVLTQKEVTEHLQAIAEQSVSAYPSIKPSDIENLELFLPDRITQEKIVAILNSIDEKIKQNNEINNNLEQQAQAIFSNEFLSLETLPDSWKKSSLIDVADYLNGLAMQKYRPLDDEIGIPVLKIKELRQGCCDNNSELCSPNIKNEYIIHDGDVIFSWSGSLLVDFWCGGICGLNQHLFKVTSSKYDKWFYYAWTKHYLDQFIYIATDKATTMGHIKRDELAKAEVFIPHEADYRRIGALLQPIYDLIISNRIENKKLALLRDTILPKLISGKLDPSDIVI
;
A
#
# COMPACT_ATOMS: atom_id res chain seq x y z
N MET A 1 -3.13 -9.00 37.28
CA MET A 1 -3.83 -8.65 36.02
C MET A 1 -4.11 -7.16 36.09
N ALA A 2 -3.71 -6.40 35.09
CA ALA A 2 -4.04 -4.98 35.01
C ALA A 2 -5.57 -4.81 35.04
N GLU A 3 -6.06 -3.82 35.79
CA GLU A 3 -7.50 -3.56 35.88
C GLU A 3 -7.92 -2.78 34.62
N TRP A 4 -8.71 -3.43 33.75
CA TRP A 4 -9.23 -2.84 32.53
C TRP A 4 -10.53 -2.10 32.84
N GLN A 5 -10.60 -0.82 32.50
CA GLN A 5 -11.77 0.01 32.70
C GLN A 5 -12.49 0.24 31.37
N THR A 6 -13.82 0.18 31.37
CA THR A 6 -14.62 0.63 30.24
C THR A 6 -14.77 2.15 30.33
N VAL A 7 -14.27 2.86 29.30
CA VAL A 7 -14.28 4.32 29.24
C VAL A 7 -14.90 4.78 27.94
N ARG A 8 -15.81 5.75 28.02
CA ARG A 8 -16.32 6.45 26.83
C ARG A 8 -15.24 7.39 26.31
N LEU A 9 -14.97 7.36 25.00
CA LEU A 9 -13.88 8.11 24.37
C LEU A 9 -13.95 9.63 24.66
N SER A 10 -15.17 10.21 24.72
CA SER A 10 -15.39 11.62 25.07
C SER A 10 -14.82 12.05 26.44
N LYS A 11 -14.47 11.10 27.32
CA LYS A 11 -13.89 11.40 28.62
C LYS A 11 -12.37 11.60 28.58
N ILE A 12 -11.76 11.17 27.49
CA ILE A 12 -10.29 11.14 27.32
C ILE A 12 -9.80 11.82 26.04
N VAL A 13 -10.70 12.31 25.18
CA VAL A 13 -10.33 13.05 23.98
C VAL A 13 -11.16 14.33 23.82
N LEU A 14 -10.61 15.24 23.03
CA LEU A 14 -11.32 16.40 22.50
C LEU A 14 -11.25 16.37 20.98
N THR A 15 -12.35 16.67 20.30
CA THR A 15 -12.35 16.65 18.83
C THR A 15 -12.41 18.08 18.24
N ASN A 16 -11.72 18.26 17.09
CA ASN A 16 -11.79 19.46 16.27
C ASN A 16 -11.53 20.79 17.02
N GLN A 17 -10.55 20.78 17.93
CA GLN A 17 -10.25 21.89 18.86
C GLN A 17 -9.83 23.18 18.15
N SER A 18 -9.18 23.10 17.01
CA SER A 18 -8.58 24.24 16.34
C SER A 18 -8.87 24.28 14.85
N THR A 19 -9.25 25.47 14.38
CA THR A 19 -9.60 25.71 12.98
C THR A 19 -8.84 26.92 12.47
N TYR A 20 -8.28 26.84 11.28
CA TYR A 20 -7.64 27.94 10.59
C TYR A 20 -8.67 29.02 10.23
N SER A 21 -8.34 30.26 10.52
CA SER A 21 -9.08 31.45 10.10
C SER A 21 -8.29 32.19 9.02
N PRO A 22 -8.93 32.66 7.93
CA PRO A 22 -8.27 33.52 6.95
C PRO A 22 -7.65 34.80 7.53
N LYS A 23 -8.06 35.21 8.73
CA LYS A 23 -7.46 36.36 9.45
C LYS A 23 -6.04 36.07 9.95
N GLU A 24 -5.59 34.81 9.95
CA GLU A 24 -4.23 34.43 10.36
C GLU A 24 -3.19 34.75 9.29
N ASP A 25 -3.62 35.07 8.09
CA ASP A 25 -2.83 35.58 6.96
C ASP A 25 -1.55 34.75 6.67
N TRP A 26 -1.69 33.43 6.59
CA TRP A 26 -0.59 32.56 6.21
C TRP A 26 -0.25 32.75 4.73
N GLN A 27 1.04 32.87 4.41
CA GLN A 27 1.52 33.03 3.05
C GLN A 27 1.51 31.73 2.26
N PHE A 28 1.49 30.61 2.96
CA PHE A 28 1.35 29.25 2.38
C PHE A 28 0.70 28.32 3.39
N ALA A 29 0.17 27.21 2.88
CA ALA A 29 -0.31 26.10 3.70
C ALA A 29 0.15 24.76 3.11
N ASN A 30 0.48 23.85 4.00
CA ASN A 30 0.64 22.43 3.69
C ASN A 30 -0.69 21.74 3.98
N TYR A 31 -1.32 21.14 2.98
CA TYR A 31 -2.68 20.61 3.09
C TYR A 31 -2.73 19.12 2.83
N LEU A 32 -3.35 18.38 3.75
CA LEU A 32 -3.67 16.97 3.62
C LEU A 32 -5.18 16.77 3.43
N ASP A 33 -5.58 16.33 2.24
CA ASP A 33 -6.96 15.93 2.00
C ASP A 33 -7.22 14.48 2.43
N THR A 34 -8.50 14.15 2.62
CA THR A 34 -8.93 12.80 3.06
C THR A 34 -8.48 11.70 2.12
N GLY A 35 -8.49 11.94 0.81
CA GLY A 35 -8.05 10.96 -0.19
C GLY A 35 -6.55 10.72 -0.27
N ASN A 36 -5.74 11.54 0.41
CA ASN A 36 -4.27 11.48 0.33
C ASN A 36 -3.63 10.78 1.54
N ILE A 37 -4.42 10.06 2.32
CA ILE A 37 -3.92 9.19 3.40
C ILE A 37 -4.77 7.92 3.47
N THR A 38 -4.11 6.78 3.64
CA THR A 38 -4.75 5.48 3.86
C THR A 38 -3.93 4.68 4.86
N MET A 39 -4.57 4.21 5.95
CA MET A 39 -3.92 3.41 7.01
C MET A 39 -2.59 4.04 7.48
N ASN A 40 -2.63 5.32 7.83
CA ASN A 40 -1.47 6.12 8.28
C ASN A 40 -0.36 6.33 7.23
N ARG A 41 -0.56 5.90 5.99
CA ARG A 41 0.35 6.19 4.89
C ARG A 41 -0.13 7.42 4.14
N VAL A 42 0.64 8.49 4.19
CA VAL A 42 0.39 9.73 3.44
C VAL A 42 0.96 9.57 2.04
N ASP A 43 0.11 9.75 1.03
CA ASP A 43 0.50 9.70 -0.37
C ASP A 43 1.04 11.06 -0.84
N GLU A 44 0.38 12.17 -0.43
CA GLU A 44 0.77 13.52 -0.81
C GLU A 44 0.34 14.55 0.22
N ILE A 45 1.16 15.55 0.47
CA ILE A 45 0.82 16.80 1.15
C ILE A 45 0.93 17.92 0.13
N GLN A 46 -0.17 18.60 -0.16
CA GLN A 46 -0.23 19.67 -1.15
C GLN A 46 0.35 20.96 -0.55
N TYR A 47 1.38 21.52 -1.19
CA TYR A 47 1.86 22.86 -0.89
C TYR A 47 1.01 23.88 -1.66
N ILE A 48 0.41 24.84 -0.95
CA ILE A 48 -0.47 25.86 -1.53
C ILE A 48 0.07 27.24 -1.15
N ASN A 49 0.47 28.02 -2.13
CA ASN A 49 0.84 29.42 -1.93
C ASN A 49 -0.45 30.25 -1.87
N THR A 50 -0.82 30.73 -0.67
CA THR A 50 -2.07 31.46 -0.45
C THR A 50 -2.08 32.88 -1.03
N SER A 51 -0.90 33.38 -1.45
CA SER A 51 -0.79 34.69 -2.15
C SER A 51 -1.18 34.58 -3.63
N THR A 52 -1.06 33.41 -4.24
CA THR A 52 -1.36 33.17 -5.67
C THR A 52 -2.55 32.27 -5.87
N ASP A 53 -2.78 31.33 -4.94
CA ASP A 53 -3.75 30.26 -5.08
C ASP A 53 -4.81 30.34 -3.97
N LYS A 54 -6.04 30.00 -4.33
CA LYS A 54 -7.12 29.92 -3.36
C LYS A 54 -7.03 28.65 -2.55
N LEU A 55 -6.92 28.79 -1.23
CA LEU A 55 -6.97 27.65 -0.31
C LEU A 55 -8.30 26.88 -0.46
N PRO A 56 -8.26 25.53 -0.63
CA PRO A 56 -9.47 24.73 -0.70
C PRO A 56 -10.39 24.99 0.50
N GLY A 57 -11.71 25.08 0.27
CA GLY A 57 -12.67 25.38 1.32
C GLY A 57 -12.65 24.39 2.49
N ARG A 58 -12.18 23.15 2.25
CA ARG A 58 -12.02 22.11 3.26
C ARG A 58 -10.69 22.17 4.02
N ALA A 59 -9.69 22.93 3.58
CA ALA A 59 -8.39 23.09 4.26
C ALA A 59 -8.55 23.99 5.48
N ARG A 60 -9.07 23.45 6.60
CA ARG A 60 -9.47 24.24 7.76
C ARG A 60 -9.01 23.68 9.10
N ARG A 61 -8.91 22.34 9.26
CA ARG A 61 -8.60 21.74 10.53
C ARG A 61 -7.12 21.88 10.83
N LYS A 62 -6.77 22.43 11.99
CA LYS A 62 -5.41 22.39 12.52
C LYS A 62 -5.21 21.12 13.33
N VAL A 63 -4.01 20.61 13.34
CA VAL A 63 -3.59 19.42 14.09
C VAL A 63 -2.41 19.76 14.99
N LYS A 64 -2.16 18.92 15.96
CA LYS A 64 -0.97 18.93 16.82
C LYS A 64 -0.16 17.65 16.62
N LEU A 65 1.04 17.62 17.15
CA LEU A 65 1.77 16.36 17.26
C LEU A 65 0.94 15.36 18.07
N ASN A 66 0.83 14.13 17.58
CA ASN A 66 -0.01 13.04 18.10
C ASN A 66 -1.53 13.24 17.99
N SER A 67 -2.03 14.27 17.29
CA SER A 67 -3.44 14.28 16.88
C SER A 67 -3.73 13.08 16.01
N ILE A 68 -4.83 12.38 16.27
CA ILE A 68 -5.36 11.33 15.39
C ILE A 68 -6.33 11.99 14.42
N ILE A 69 -6.20 11.70 13.15
CA ILE A 69 -7.14 12.13 12.12
C ILE A 69 -7.91 10.90 11.62
N TYR A 70 -9.23 11.01 11.57
CA TYR A 70 -10.11 9.92 11.15
C TYR A 70 -11.16 10.46 10.17
N SER A 71 -11.26 9.88 8.97
CA SER A 71 -12.24 10.35 7.99
C SER A 71 -13.65 10.15 8.48
N THR A 72 -14.45 11.21 8.42
CA THR A 72 -15.88 11.14 8.75
C THR A 72 -16.73 10.67 7.57
N VAL A 73 -16.13 10.48 6.39
CA VAL A 73 -16.80 10.01 5.17
C VAL A 73 -16.27 8.63 4.80
N ARG A 74 -17.17 7.66 4.65
CA ARG A 74 -16.86 6.28 4.25
C ARG A 74 -15.73 5.68 5.11
N PRO A 75 -15.96 5.41 6.39
CA PRO A 75 -14.96 4.84 7.30
C PRO A 75 -14.26 3.60 6.73
N ASN A 76 -14.96 2.80 5.92
CA ASN A 76 -14.43 1.61 5.25
C ASN A 76 -13.34 1.90 4.20
N GLN A 77 -13.08 3.15 3.84
CA GLN A 77 -11.95 3.53 3.00
C GLN A 77 -10.64 3.67 3.79
N LEU A 78 -10.68 3.54 5.11
CA LEU A 78 -9.52 3.50 6.02
C LEU A 78 -8.63 4.77 5.93
N HIS A 79 -9.26 5.93 5.65
CA HIS A 79 -8.57 7.20 5.62
C HIS A 79 -8.41 7.74 7.06
N TYR A 80 -7.37 7.28 7.73
CA TYR A 80 -7.00 7.67 9.08
C TYR A 80 -5.49 7.67 9.28
N GLY A 81 -5.03 8.36 10.32
CA GLY A 81 -3.62 8.39 10.70
C GLY A 81 -3.40 9.07 12.04
N ILE A 82 -2.16 9.03 12.52
CA ILE A 82 -1.67 9.77 13.68
C ILE A 82 -0.53 10.69 13.25
N ILE A 83 -0.59 11.96 13.63
CA ILE A 83 0.35 13.00 13.19
C ILE A 83 1.65 12.89 13.99
N LYS A 84 2.68 12.28 13.42
CA LYS A 84 4.02 12.16 14.02
C LYS A 84 5.01 13.20 13.50
N LYS A 85 4.70 13.83 12.36
CA LYS A 85 5.45 14.97 11.82
C LYS A 85 4.44 16.02 11.37
N GLN A 86 4.68 17.25 11.75
CA GLN A 86 3.81 18.38 11.41
C GLN A 86 4.62 19.40 10.62
N PRO A 87 4.40 19.51 9.29
CA PRO A 87 4.95 20.60 8.50
C PRO A 87 4.46 21.96 9.03
N GLU A 88 5.22 23.00 8.72
CA GLU A 88 4.77 24.37 9.01
C GLU A 88 3.44 24.67 8.30
N ASN A 89 2.56 25.43 8.93
CA ASN A 89 1.25 25.81 8.40
C ASN A 89 0.44 24.59 7.91
N PHE A 90 0.41 23.53 8.72
CA PHE A 90 -0.24 22.28 8.34
C PHE A 90 -1.74 22.32 8.63
N LEU A 91 -2.52 22.04 7.58
CA LEU A 91 -3.97 21.91 7.63
C LEU A 91 -4.40 20.54 7.13
N VAL A 92 -5.44 20.00 7.74
CA VAL A 92 -6.11 18.81 7.23
C VAL A 92 -7.56 19.16 6.83
N SER A 93 -8.15 18.31 5.99
CA SER A 93 -9.51 18.48 5.47
C SER A 93 -10.55 18.49 6.59
N THR A 94 -11.61 19.28 6.42
CA THR A 94 -12.81 19.20 7.29
C THR A 94 -13.52 17.85 7.20
N GLY A 95 -13.16 17.01 6.24
CA GLY A 95 -13.61 15.63 6.16
C GLY A 95 -13.00 14.72 7.23
N PHE A 96 -11.99 15.19 7.98
CA PHE A 96 -11.47 14.48 9.15
C PHE A 96 -12.14 14.97 10.45
N ALA A 97 -12.39 14.06 11.37
CA ALA A 97 -12.38 14.36 12.79
C ALA A 97 -10.93 14.39 13.25
N VAL A 98 -10.51 15.51 13.82
CA VAL A 98 -9.20 15.64 14.49
C VAL A 98 -9.42 15.31 15.96
N ILE A 99 -8.75 14.29 16.47
CA ILE A 99 -8.94 13.73 17.80
C ILE A 99 -7.67 13.98 18.60
N ASP A 100 -7.76 14.84 19.60
CA ASP A 100 -6.68 15.17 20.52
C ASP A 100 -6.88 14.40 21.81
N VAL A 101 -5.98 13.48 22.13
CA VAL A 101 -6.03 12.67 23.36
C VAL A 101 -5.50 13.46 24.54
N ASP A 102 -6.16 13.37 25.68
CA ASP A 102 -5.70 13.89 26.97
C ASP A 102 -4.55 13.00 27.48
N PHE A 103 -3.33 13.51 27.40
CA PHE A 103 -2.11 12.79 27.77
C PHE A 103 -2.07 12.31 29.23
N GLU A 104 -2.79 12.97 30.11
CA GLU A 104 -2.85 12.56 31.53
C GLU A 104 -3.70 11.29 31.70
N LYS A 105 -4.60 11.00 30.74
CA LYS A 105 -5.56 9.92 30.85
C LYS A 105 -5.23 8.71 29.95
N ALA A 106 -4.66 8.95 28.78
CA ALA A 106 -4.37 7.88 27.82
C ALA A 106 -3.17 8.18 26.92
N VAL A 107 -2.58 7.13 26.38
CA VAL A 107 -1.51 7.19 25.38
C VAL A 107 -2.13 7.37 23.98
N PRO A 108 -1.79 8.41 23.22
CA PRO A 108 -2.40 8.68 21.91
C PRO A 108 -2.26 7.52 20.92
N ASP A 109 -1.10 6.88 20.85
CA ASP A 109 -0.86 5.72 20.00
C ASP A 109 -1.76 4.54 20.37
N TYR A 110 -2.03 4.32 21.65
CA TYR A 110 -2.95 3.30 22.11
C TYR A 110 -4.37 3.57 21.57
N ILE A 111 -4.84 4.82 21.73
CA ILE A 111 -6.16 5.23 21.21
C ILE A 111 -6.20 5.12 19.69
N TYR A 112 -5.12 5.45 18.98
CA TYR A 112 -5.01 5.25 17.54
C TYR A 112 -5.21 3.77 17.18
N TYR A 113 -4.51 2.85 17.84
CA TYR A 113 -4.66 1.41 17.56
C TYR A 113 -6.06 0.90 17.92
N VAL A 114 -6.68 1.42 18.96
CA VAL A 114 -8.09 1.07 19.29
C VAL A 114 -9.03 1.52 18.16
N LEU A 115 -8.92 2.76 17.72
CA LEU A 115 -9.81 3.35 16.71
C LEU A 115 -9.64 2.72 15.32
N THR A 116 -8.48 2.14 15.03
CA THR A 116 -8.16 1.57 13.72
C THR A 116 -8.43 0.07 13.62
N GLN A 117 -8.99 -0.55 14.69
CA GLN A 117 -9.44 -1.93 14.62
C GLN A 117 -10.56 -2.11 13.60
N LYS A 118 -10.59 -3.29 13.00
CA LYS A 118 -11.59 -3.66 12.00
C LYS A 118 -13.01 -3.53 12.55
N GLU A 119 -13.26 -4.01 13.75
CA GLU A 119 -14.56 -4.00 14.43
C GLU A 119 -15.05 -2.56 14.65
N VAL A 120 -14.16 -1.64 15.02
CA VAL A 120 -14.47 -0.21 15.18
C VAL A 120 -14.82 0.41 13.84
N THR A 121 -14.01 0.12 12.80
CA THR A 121 -14.26 0.62 11.44
C THR A 121 -15.61 0.13 10.90
N GLU A 122 -15.94 -1.16 11.08
CA GLU A 122 -17.20 -1.76 10.66
C GLU A 122 -18.39 -1.14 11.42
N HIS A 123 -18.24 -0.92 12.72
CA HIS A 123 -19.25 -0.26 13.53
C HIS A 123 -19.52 1.17 13.08
N LEU A 124 -18.45 1.96 12.85
CA LEU A 124 -18.57 3.34 12.34
C LEU A 124 -19.14 3.38 10.92
N GLN A 125 -18.79 2.41 10.07
CA GLN A 125 -19.36 2.28 8.73
C GLN A 125 -20.87 1.99 8.78
N ALA A 126 -21.30 1.11 9.66
CA ALA A 126 -22.71 0.81 9.86
C ALA A 126 -23.52 2.05 10.33
N ILE A 127 -22.93 2.90 11.19
CA ILE A 127 -23.51 4.20 11.56
C ILE A 127 -23.58 5.13 10.34
N ALA A 128 -22.50 5.18 9.54
CA ALA A 128 -22.42 6.03 8.36
C ALA A 128 -23.50 5.69 7.33
N GLU A 129 -23.82 4.43 7.13
CA GLU A 129 -24.83 3.94 6.18
C GLU A 129 -26.25 4.31 6.57
N GLN A 130 -26.51 4.60 7.86
CA GLN A 130 -27.78 5.09 8.33
C GLN A 130 -27.96 6.60 8.11
N SER A 131 -26.90 7.30 7.68
CA SER A 131 -26.99 8.74 7.43
C SER A 131 -27.80 9.03 6.16
N VAL A 132 -28.63 10.10 6.20
CA VAL A 132 -29.42 10.57 5.04
C VAL A 132 -28.61 11.42 4.06
N SER A 133 -27.29 11.47 4.19
CA SER A 133 -26.42 12.25 3.30
C SER A 133 -26.16 11.51 1.99
N ALA A 134 -25.78 12.26 0.94
CA ALA A 134 -25.43 11.68 -0.37
C ALA A 134 -24.26 10.67 -0.31
N TYR A 135 -23.47 10.73 0.75
CA TYR A 135 -22.38 9.78 1.03
C TYR A 135 -22.48 9.28 2.47
N PRO A 136 -22.24 7.96 2.72
CA PRO A 136 -22.16 7.44 4.07
C PRO A 136 -21.19 8.25 4.93
N SER A 137 -21.69 8.84 6.02
CA SER A 137 -20.90 9.75 6.87
C SER A 137 -21.28 9.64 8.33
N ILE A 138 -20.26 9.83 9.20
CA ILE A 138 -20.40 9.90 10.66
C ILE A 138 -20.15 11.32 11.15
N LYS A 139 -20.56 11.60 12.36
CA LYS A 139 -20.23 12.84 13.08
C LYS A 139 -19.06 12.58 14.05
N PRO A 140 -18.28 13.60 14.42
CA PRO A 140 -17.28 13.47 15.48
C PRO A 140 -17.84 12.87 16.77
N SER A 141 -19.10 13.20 17.12
CA SER A 141 -19.79 12.65 18.29
C SER A 141 -19.98 11.12 18.22
N ASP A 142 -20.06 10.52 17.03
CA ASP A 142 -20.18 9.08 16.90
C ASP A 142 -18.89 8.38 17.33
N ILE A 143 -17.75 9.00 17.04
CA ILE A 143 -16.43 8.57 17.53
C ILE A 143 -16.32 8.82 19.05
N GLU A 144 -16.70 9.99 19.53
CA GLU A 144 -16.65 10.35 20.97
C GLU A 144 -17.52 9.42 21.83
N ASN A 145 -18.59 8.87 21.28
CA ASN A 145 -19.50 7.96 21.98
C ASN A 145 -19.01 6.50 22.03
N LEU A 146 -17.93 6.15 21.34
CA LEU A 146 -17.35 4.81 21.42
C LEU A 146 -16.95 4.50 22.87
N GLU A 147 -17.27 3.29 23.31
CA GLU A 147 -16.77 2.72 24.55
C GLU A 147 -15.60 1.82 24.25
N LEU A 148 -14.52 1.98 25.00
CA LEU A 148 -13.31 1.21 24.81
C LEU A 148 -12.76 0.69 26.15
N PHE A 149 -12.01 -0.39 26.08
CA PHE A 149 -11.26 -0.90 27.22
C PHE A 149 -9.95 -0.15 27.36
N LEU A 150 -9.73 0.44 28.53
CA LEU A 150 -8.55 1.23 28.85
C LEU A 150 -7.80 0.55 30.02
N PRO A 151 -6.63 -0.04 29.76
CA PRO A 151 -5.77 -0.54 30.83
C PRO A 151 -5.00 0.60 31.48
N ASP A 152 -4.26 0.29 32.56
CA ASP A 152 -3.32 1.23 33.14
C ASP A 152 -2.28 1.72 32.10
N ARG A 153 -1.68 2.87 32.39
CA ARG A 153 -0.73 3.54 31.47
C ARG A 153 0.46 2.67 31.08
N ILE A 154 1.01 1.90 32.03
CA ILE A 154 2.18 1.05 31.77
C ILE A 154 1.81 -0.04 30.76
N THR A 155 0.63 -0.62 30.89
CA THR A 155 0.11 -1.61 29.95
C THR A 155 -0.16 -1.00 28.58
N GLN A 156 -0.73 0.22 28.50
CA GLN A 156 -0.89 0.94 27.21
C GLN A 156 0.47 1.15 26.53
N GLU A 157 1.47 1.62 27.25
CA GLU A 157 2.82 1.89 26.73
C GLU A 157 3.50 0.59 26.22
N LYS A 158 3.34 -0.53 26.92
CA LYS A 158 3.85 -1.84 26.45
C LYS A 158 3.16 -2.30 25.17
N ILE A 159 1.83 -2.20 25.09
CA ILE A 159 1.07 -2.54 23.88
C ILE A 159 1.54 -1.68 22.70
N VAL A 160 1.65 -0.38 22.93
CA VAL A 160 2.13 0.56 21.91
C VAL A 160 3.56 0.22 21.46
N ALA A 161 4.47 -0.11 22.37
CA ALA A 161 5.85 -0.46 22.03
C ALA A 161 5.89 -1.70 21.10
N ILE A 162 5.08 -2.73 21.39
CA ILE A 162 5.00 -3.93 20.55
C ILE A 162 4.49 -3.57 19.14
N LEU A 163 3.36 -2.88 19.05
CA LEU A 163 2.73 -2.56 17.77
C LEU A 163 3.57 -1.60 16.94
N ASN A 164 4.15 -0.57 17.58
CA ASN A 164 5.04 0.37 16.91
C ASN A 164 6.31 -0.32 16.37
N SER A 165 6.87 -1.30 17.09
CA SER A 165 8.05 -2.03 16.61
C SER A 165 7.76 -2.75 15.28
N ILE A 166 6.56 -3.32 15.13
CA ILE A 166 6.12 -3.97 13.90
C ILE A 166 5.92 -2.93 12.79
N ASP A 167 5.20 -1.85 13.06
CA ASP A 167 4.92 -0.81 12.08
C ASP A 167 6.21 -0.08 11.62
N GLU A 168 7.14 0.18 12.52
CA GLU A 168 8.45 0.77 12.17
C GLU A 168 9.30 -0.20 11.33
N LYS A 169 9.26 -1.51 11.59
CA LYS A 169 9.95 -2.50 10.76
C LYS A 169 9.38 -2.55 9.34
N ILE A 170 8.04 -2.53 9.20
CA ILE A 170 7.37 -2.46 7.89
C ILE A 170 7.79 -1.18 7.15
N LYS A 171 7.81 -0.05 7.85
CA LYS A 171 8.20 1.23 7.27
C LYS A 171 9.66 1.23 6.81
N GLN A 172 10.60 0.74 7.65
CA GLN A 172 12.00 0.61 7.30
C GLN A 172 12.21 -0.27 6.07
N ASN A 173 11.54 -1.43 6.00
CA ASN A 173 11.60 -2.30 4.84
C ASN A 173 11.12 -1.59 3.57
N ASN A 174 10.06 -0.77 3.64
CA ASN A 174 9.58 0.00 2.50
C ASN A 174 10.58 1.07 2.07
N GLU A 175 11.20 1.80 3.01
CA GLU A 175 12.25 2.79 2.73
C GLU A 175 13.49 2.14 2.10
N ILE A 176 13.90 0.97 2.60
CA ILE A 176 14.99 0.16 2.03
C ILE A 176 14.62 -0.25 0.60
N ASN A 177 13.41 -0.78 0.37
CA ASN A 177 12.98 -1.20 -0.96
C ASN A 177 12.96 -0.05 -1.97
N ASN A 178 12.47 1.13 -1.59
CA ASN A 178 12.51 2.31 -2.45
C ASN A 178 13.95 2.69 -2.86
N ASN A 179 14.89 2.59 -1.94
CA ASN A 179 16.31 2.84 -2.20
C ASN A 179 16.91 1.77 -3.13
N LEU A 180 16.60 0.49 -2.87
CA LEU A 180 17.03 -0.63 -3.70
C LEU A 180 16.49 -0.53 -5.13
N GLU A 181 15.24 -0.13 -5.32
CA GLU A 181 14.66 0.09 -6.65
C GLU A 181 15.40 1.20 -7.42
N GLN A 182 15.74 2.31 -6.75
CA GLN A 182 16.54 3.37 -7.36
C GLN A 182 17.94 2.90 -7.73
N GLN A 183 18.60 2.11 -6.86
CA GLN A 183 19.90 1.53 -7.13
C GLN A 183 19.85 0.56 -8.33
N ALA A 184 18.85 -0.33 -8.37
CA ALA A 184 18.69 -1.26 -9.49
C ALA A 184 18.48 -0.52 -10.81
N GLN A 185 17.66 0.55 -10.81
CA GLN A 185 17.44 1.39 -11.99
C GLN A 185 18.72 2.09 -12.43
N ALA A 186 19.51 2.63 -11.51
CA ALA A 186 20.78 3.28 -11.82
C ALA A 186 21.80 2.30 -12.41
N ILE A 187 21.92 1.09 -11.84
CA ILE A 187 22.79 0.03 -12.37
C ILE A 187 22.32 -0.36 -13.77
N PHE A 188 21.02 -0.62 -13.96
CA PHE A 188 20.48 -0.98 -15.26
C PHE A 188 20.74 0.10 -16.32
N SER A 189 20.48 1.36 -15.98
CA SER A 189 20.76 2.50 -16.89
C SER A 189 22.23 2.59 -17.26
N ASN A 190 23.12 2.45 -16.28
CA ASN A 190 24.57 2.50 -16.52
C ASN A 190 25.06 1.35 -17.41
N GLU A 191 24.59 0.14 -17.16
CA GLU A 191 25.07 -1.06 -17.84
C GLU A 191 24.47 -1.25 -19.24
N PHE A 192 23.23 -0.79 -19.48
CA PHE A 192 22.52 -1.06 -20.73
C PHE A 192 22.17 0.19 -21.55
N LEU A 193 21.85 1.31 -20.90
CA LEU A 193 21.31 2.48 -21.60
C LEU A 193 22.34 3.57 -21.87
N SER A 194 23.45 3.60 -21.11
CA SER A 194 24.52 4.58 -21.26
C SER A 194 25.57 4.19 -22.31
N LEU A 195 25.37 3.07 -23.00
CA LEU A 195 26.30 2.59 -24.02
C LEU A 195 26.23 3.48 -25.27
N GLU A 196 27.33 4.14 -25.66
CA GLU A 196 27.43 4.88 -26.93
C GLU A 196 27.35 3.93 -28.13
N THR A 197 27.93 2.72 -28.00
CA THR A 197 27.89 1.67 -29.00
C THR A 197 27.70 0.33 -28.32
N LEU A 198 26.88 -0.54 -28.93
CA LEU A 198 26.72 -1.89 -28.42
C LEU A 198 28.02 -2.66 -28.60
N PRO A 199 28.58 -3.30 -27.56
CA PRO A 199 29.76 -4.15 -27.68
C PRO A 199 29.57 -5.27 -28.72
N ASP A 200 30.57 -5.56 -29.54
CA ASP A 200 30.48 -6.60 -30.58
C ASP A 200 30.12 -7.98 -30.06
N SER A 201 30.44 -8.26 -28.81
CA SER A 201 30.10 -9.52 -28.12
C SER A 201 28.67 -9.61 -27.63
N TRP A 202 27.93 -8.51 -27.62
CA TRP A 202 26.54 -8.46 -27.18
C TRP A 202 25.59 -8.69 -28.36
N LYS A 203 24.39 -9.19 -28.08
CA LYS A 203 23.40 -9.51 -29.11
C LYS A 203 22.15 -8.66 -28.93
N LYS A 204 21.59 -8.18 -30.05
CA LYS A 204 20.25 -7.59 -30.10
C LYS A 204 19.20 -8.70 -30.14
N SER A 205 18.14 -8.50 -29.39
CA SER A 205 17.00 -9.41 -29.28
C SER A 205 15.72 -8.61 -28.96
N SER A 206 14.65 -9.28 -28.60
CA SER A 206 13.40 -8.65 -28.17
C SER A 206 12.90 -9.21 -26.85
N LEU A 207 11.92 -8.53 -26.22
CA LEU A 207 11.32 -9.02 -24.99
C LEU A 207 10.72 -10.42 -25.13
N ILE A 208 10.07 -10.74 -26.26
CA ILE A 208 9.48 -12.05 -26.48
C ILE A 208 10.50 -13.16 -26.75
N ASP A 209 11.75 -12.82 -27.08
CA ASP A 209 12.83 -13.78 -27.26
C ASP A 209 13.53 -14.13 -25.93
N VAL A 210 13.47 -13.21 -24.96
CA VAL A 210 14.12 -13.38 -23.68
C VAL A 210 13.18 -13.86 -22.57
N ALA A 211 11.86 -13.69 -22.76
CA ALA A 211 10.87 -14.12 -21.77
C ALA A 211 9.55 -14.57 -22.42
N ASP A 212 8.87 -15.49 -21.73
CA ASP A 212 7.51 -15.92 -22.04
C ASP A 212 6.50 -15.05 -21.29
N TYR A 213 5.51 -14.53 -22.02
CA TYR A 213 4.42 -13.72 -21.49
C TYR A 213 3.14 -14.56 -21.51
N LEU A 214 2.90 -15.34 -20.45
CA LEU A 214 1.72 -16.19 -20.30
C LEU A 214 0.51 -15.34 -19.92
N ASN A 215 -0.47 -15.25 -20.82
CA ASN A 215 -1.72 -14.56 -20.55
C ASN A 215 -2.59 -15.38 -19.58
N GLY A 216 -3.15 -14.72 -18.55
CA GLY A 216 -4.01 -15.37 -17.58
C GLY A 216 -5.36 -15.83 -18.15
N LEU A 217 -6.19 -16.39 -17.28
CA LEU A 217 -7.48 -16.99 -17.61
C LEU A 217 -8.64 -16.04 -17.32
N ALA A 218 -9.74 -16.25 -18.06
CA ALA A 218 -11.05 -15.65 -17.74
C ALA A 218 -11.62 -16.33 -16.49
N MET A 219 -11.20 -15.87 -15.30
CA MET A 219 -11.40 -16.55 -14.02
C MET A 219 -12.87 -16.75 -13.63
N GLN A 220 -13.80 -16.01 -14.24
CA GLN A 220 -15.24 -16.25 -14.09
C GLN A 220 -15.66 -17.65 -14.56
N LYS A 221 -14.85 -18.33 -15.41
CA LYS A 221 -15.07 -19.71 -15.88
C LYS A 221 -14.46 -20.77 -14.97
N TYR A 222 -13.71 -20.35 -13.96
CA TYR A 222 -12.95 -21.22 -13.08
C TYR A 222 -13.32 -20.94 -11.60
N ARG A 223 -14.63 -20.81 -11.32
CA ARG A 223 -15.11 -20.62 -9.94
C ARG A 223 -14.85 -21.87 -9.11
N PRO A 224 -14.60 -21.71 -7.78
CA PRO A 224 -14.50 -22.86 -6.90
C PRO A 224 -15.78 -23.69 -6.93
N LEU A 225 -15.68 -24.99 -6.79
CA LEU A 225 -16.83 -25.89 -6.56
C LEU A 225 -17.29 -25.72 -5.10
N ASP A 226 -18.50 -26.23 -4.79
CA ASP A 226 -19.13 -26.02 -3.48
C ASP A 226 -18.31 -26.56 -2.29
N ASP A 227 -17.48 -27.57 -2.52
CA ASP A 227 -16.60 -28.21 -1.54
C ASP A 227 -15.13 -27.74 -1.62
N GLU A 228 -14.81 -26.82 -2.52
CA GLU A 228 -13.44 -26.30 -2.70
C GLU A 228 -13.17 -25.05 -1.89
N ILE A 229 -12.03 -25.01 -1.20
CA ILE A 229 -11.47 -23.77 -0.69
C ILE A 229 -10.81 -23.03 -1.86
N GLY A 230 -11.49 -21.98 -2.35
CA GLY A 230 -11.00 -21.17 -3.46
C GLY A 230 -9.71 -20.41 -3.11
N ILE A 231 -8.90 -20.13 -4.13
CA ILE A 231 -7.76 -19.20 -4.04
C ILE A 231 -8.14 -17.84 -4.63
N PRO A 232 -7.58 -16.72 -4.10
CA PRO A 232 -7.88 -15.38 -4.63
C PRO A 232 -7.48 -15.24 -6.10
N VAL A 233 -8.20 -14.40 -6.83
CA VAL A 233 -7.86 -14.04 -8.21
C VAL A 233 -7.01 -12.77 -8.20
N LEU A 234 -5.80 -12.86 -8.77
CA LEU A 234 -4.95 -11.71 -9.02
C LEU A 234 -5.46 -10.93 -10.22
N LYS A 235 -6.01 -9.74 -9.99
CA LYS A 235 -6.38 -8.75 -10.99
C LYS A 235 -5.47 -7.52 -10.89
N ILE A 236 -5.72 -6.53 -11.74
CA ILE A 236 -4.96 -5.26 -11.75
C ILE A 236 -5.05 -4.54 -10.40
N LYS A 237 -6.22 -4.58 -9.74
CA LYS A 237 -6.45 -3.99 -8.43
C LYS A 237 -5.52 -4.61 -7.38
N GLU A 238 -5.53 -5.94 -7.28
CA GLU A 238 -4.73 -6.71 -6.33
C GLU A 238 -3.23 -6.53 -6.60
N LEU A 239 -2.81 -6.52 -7.89
CA LEU A 239 -1.41 -6.28 -8.25
C LEU A 239 -0.94 -4.89 -7.79
N ARG A 240 -1.75 -3.86 -8.01
CA ARG A 240 -1.46 -2.49 -7.57
C ARG A 240 -1.45 -2.35 -6.04
N GLN A 241 -2.33 -3.06 -5.37
CA GLN A 241 -2.45 -3.09 -3.91
C GLN A 241 -1.34 -3.92 -3.26
N GLY A 242 -0.71 -4.84 -4.01
CA GLY A 242 0.33 -5.77 -3.53
C GLY A 242 -0.21 -6.92 -2.68
N CYS A 243 -1.53 -7.04 -2.53
CA CYS A 243 -2.18 -8.11 -1.76
C CYS A 243 -3.61 -8.37 -2.27
N CYS A 244 -4.12 -9.55 -1.96
CA CYS A 244 -5.54 -9.88 -2.05
C CYS A 244 -6.22 -9.56 -0.71
N ASP A 245 -7.49 -9.20 -0.74
CA ASP A 245 -8.34 -8.92 0.41
C ASP A 245 -9.60 -9.81 0.41
N ASN A 246 -10.46 -9.66 1.44
CA ASN A 246 -11.69 -10.44 1.57
C ASN A 246 -12.72 -10.16 0.45
N ASN A 247 -12.53 -9.10 -0.34
CA ASN A 247 -13.38 -8.75 -1.47
C ASN A 247 -12.79 -9.25 -2.81
N SER A 248 -11.59 -9.85 -2.78
CA SER A 248 -10.99 -10.43 -3.97
C SER A 248 -11.82 -11.65 -4.42
N GLU A 249 -12.11 -11.73 -5.71
CA GLU A 249 -12.80 -12.89 -6.26
C GLU A 249 -12.00 -14.17 -6.01
N LEU A 250 -12.70 -15.30 -5.90
CA LEU A 250 -12.08 -16.61 -5.75
C LEU A 250 -12.17 -17.42 -7.04
N CYS A 251 -11.16 -18.23 -7.30
CA CYS A 251 -11.15 -19.26 -8.33
C CYS A 251 -10.79 -20.62 -7.73
N SER A 252 -11.06 -21.69 -8.49
CA SER A 252 -10.68 -23.04 -8.11
C SER A 252 -9.16 -23.17 -7.98
N PRO A 253 -8.64 -23.84 -6.95
CA PRO A 253 -7.23 -24.15 -6.82
C PRO A 253 -6.76 -25.21 -7.86
N ASN A 254 -7.70 -25.90 -8.53
CA ASN A 254 -7.43 -26.98 -9.47
C ASN A 254 -7.22 -26.48 -10.91
N ILE A 255 -6.95 -25.19 -11.12
CA ILE A 255 -6.47 -24.67 -12.41
C ILE A 255 -5.05 -25.20 -12.69
N LYS A 256 -4.63 -25.17 -13.98
CA LYS A 256 -3.26 -25.58 -14.32
C LYS A 256 -2.22 -24.76 -13.57
N ASN A 257 -1.16 -25.41 -13.07
CA ASN A 257 -0.10 -24.80 -12.25
C ASN A 257 0.54 -23.56 -12.87
N GLU A 258 0.63 -23.48 -14.20
CA GLU A 258 1.17 -22.32 -14.91
C GLU A 258 0.40 -21.02 -14.63
N TYR A 259 -0.91 -21.11 -14.30
CA TYR A 259 -1.77 -19.98 -13.95
C TYR A 259 -1.86 -19.72 -12.45
N ILE A 260 -1.22 -20.54 -11.64
CA ILE A 260 -1.06 -20.28 -10.21
C ILE A 260 0.15 -19.36 -10.01
N ILE A 261 -0.07 -18.28 -9.30
CA ILE A 261 0.93 -17.27 -9.00
C ILE A 261 1.42 -17.46 -7.57
N HIS A 262 2.72 -17.29 -7.37
CA HIS A 262 3.42 -17.38 -6.11
C HIS A 262 4.21 -16.12 -5.81
N ASP A 263 4.63 -15.96 -4.55
CA ASP A 263 5.50 -14.86 -4.15
C ASP A 263 6.81 -14.87 -4.97
N GLY A 264 7.20 -13.71 -5.48
CA GLY A 264 8.35 -13.51 -6.33
C GLY A 264 8.11 -13.73 -7.84
N ASP A 265 6.90 -14.11 -8.27
CA ASP A 265 6.56 -14.13 -9.68
C ASP A 265 6.51 -12.72 -10.27
N VAL A 266 7.02 -12.56 -11.50
CA VAL A 266 6.94 -11.30 -12.24
C VAL A 266 5.60 -11.22 -12.95
N ILE A 267 4.85 -10.17 -12.65
CA ILE A 267 3.52 -9.94 -13.23
C ILE A 267 3.52 -8.64 -14.02
N PHE A 268 2.95 -8.69 -15.22
CA PHE A 268 2.76 -7.53 -16.07
C PHE A 268 1.28 -7.32 -16.40
N SER A 269 0.72 -6.21 -15.94
CA SER A 269 -0.60 -5.75 -16.37
C SER A 269 -0.49 -5.09 -17.75
N TRP A 270 -1.08 -5.70 -18.76
CA TRP A 270 -0.98 -5.25 -20.16
C TRP A 270 -2.21 -4.47 -20.65
N SER A 271 -3.23 -4.32 -19.82
CA SER A 271 -4.46 -3.59 -20.15
C SER A 271 -4.92 -2.69 -19.00
N GLY A 272 -5.63 -1.62 -19.30
CA GLY A 272 -6.09 -0.64 -18.34
C GLY A 272 -4.91 0.10 -17.70
N SER A 273 -4.65 -0.11 -16.42
CA SER A 273 -3.46 0.46 -15.76
C SER A 273 -2.28 -0.49 -15.90
N LEU A 274 -1.35 -0.15 -16.77
CA LEU A 274 -0.14 -0.94 -16.98
C LEU A 274 0.77 -0.85 -15.77
N LEU A 275 1.30 -2.00 -15.36
CA LEU A 275 2.20 -2.14 -14.20
C LEU A 275 3.04 -3.41 -14.36
N VAL A 276 4.33 -3.33 -14.08
CA VAL A 276 5.24 -4.49 -13.97
C VAL A 276 5.76 -4.55 -12.56
N ASP A 277 5.53 -5.65 -11.86
CA ASP A 277 6.02 -5.81 -10.48
C ASP A 277 6.22 -7.27 -10.09
N PHE A 278 6.95 -7.50 -8.98
CA PHE A 278 6.99 -8.77 -8.31
C PHE A 278 5.74 -8.95 -7.46
N TRP A 279 5.05 -10.06 -7.64
CA TRP A 279 3.96 -10.40 -6.74
C TRP A 279 4.51 -10.92 -5.40
N CYS A 280 3.98 -10.41 -4.29
CA CYS A 280 4.35 -10.85 -2.94
C CYS A 280 3.11 -11.02 -2.04
N GLY A 281 1.93 -11.19 -2.65
CA GLY A 281 0.65 -11.30 -1.98
C GLY A 281 0.19 -12.75 -1.67
N GLY A 282 1.05 -13.74 -1.90
CA GLY A 282 0.75 -15.16 -1.68
C GLY A 282 0.14 -15.85 -2.91
N ILE A 283 -0.42 -17.04 -2.70
CA ILE A 283 -0.94 -17.88 -3.78
C ILE A 283 -2.23 -17.28 -4.33
N CYS A 284 -2.33 -17.14 -5.66
CA CYS A 284 -3.52 -16.67 -6.35
C CYS A 284 -3.60 -17.17 -7.79
N GLY A 285 -4.78 -17.03 -8.42
CA GLY A 285 -5.00 -17.38 -9.82
C GLY A 285 -4.81 -16.17 -10.75
N LEU A 286 -4.13 -16.32 -11.88
CA LEU A 286 -3.78 -15.28 -12.83
C LEU A 286 -4.96 -14.88 -13.72
N ASN A 287 -5.44 -13.65 -13.60
CA ASN A 287 -6.54 -13.11 -14.43
C ASN A 287 -6.08 -12.77 -15.85
N GLN A 288 -7.02 -12.88 -16.82
CA GLN A 288 -6.81 -12.65 -18.25
C GLN A 288 -6.21 -11.31 -18.66
N HIS A 289 -6.22 -10.30 -17.79
CA HIS A 289 -5.67 -8.97 -18.05
C HIS A 289 -4.22 -8.81 -17.58
N LEU A 290 -3.61 -9.89 -17.13
CA LEU A 290 -2.25 -9.95 -16.63
C LEU A 290 -1.45 -11.01 -17.39
N PHE A 291 -0.15 -10.74 -17.55
CA PHE A 291 0.84 -11.74 -17.94
C PHE A 291 1.62 -12.20 -16.71
N LYS A 292 1.87 -13.51 -16.60
CA LYS A 292 2.99 -14.05 -15.84
C LYS A 292 4.20 -14.05 -16.77
N VAL A 293 5.27 -13.39 -16.36
CA VAL A 293 6.50 -13.29 -17.15
C VAL A 293 7.53 -14.26 -16.58
N THR A 294 7.99 -15.17 -17.42
CA THR A 294 8.95 -16.22 -17.06
C THR A 294 10.01 -16.37 -18.14
N SER A 295 11.13 -17.02 -17.83
CA SER A 295 12.10 -17.43 -18.85
C SER A 295 12.73 -18.77 -18.46
N SER A 296 12.95 -19.61 -19.45
CA SER A 296 13.76 -20.84 -19.31
C SER A 296 15.25 -20.61 -19.60
N LYS A 297 15.63 -19.42 -20.09
CA LYS A 297 16.97 -19.12 -20.58
C LYS A 297 17.67 -18.04 -19.75
N TYR A 298 16.90 -17.13 -19.16
CA TYR A 298 17.44 -15.94 -18.49
C TYR A 298 16.93 -15.84 -17.06
N ASP A 299 17.75 -15.28 -16.19
CA ASP A 299 17.41 -15.06 -14.78
C ASP A 299 16.37 -13.97 -14.61
N LYS A 300 15.67 -14.02 -13.49
CA LYS A 300 14.55 -13.13 -13.16
C LYS A 300 14.92 -11.65 -13.25
N TRP A 301 16.10 -11.27 -12.75
CA TRP A 301 16.57 -9.90 -12.78
C TRP A 301 16.61 -9.32 -14.20
N PHE A 302 16.96 -10.15 -15.20
CA PHE A 302 17.16 -9.72 -16.58
C PHE A 302 15.83 -9.39 -17.28
N TYR A 303 14.90 -10.36 -17.32
CA TYR A 303 13.62 -10.13 -17.99
C TYR A 303 12.73 -9.15 -17.22
N TYR A 304 12.82 -9.10 -15.88
CA TYR A 304 12.11 -8.10 -15.09
C TYR A 304 12.61 -6.69 -15.41
N ALA A 305 13.92 -6.45 -15.35
CA ALA A 305 14.49 -5.14 -15.59
C ALA A 305 14.15 -4.60 -16.98
N TRP A 306 14.27 -5.44 -18.02
CA TRP A 306 13.92 -5.07 -19.38
C TRP A 306 12.41 -4.81 -19.57
N THR A 307 11.54 -5.65 -19.00
CA THR A 307 10.08 -5.43 -19.06
C THR A 307 9.70 -4.14 -18.33
N LYS A 308 10.32 -3.86 -17.18
CA LYS A 308 10.12 -2.64 -16.40
C LYS A 308 10.60 -1.40 -17.14
N HIS A 309 11.74 -1.48 -17.82
CA HIS A 309 12.29 -0.39 -18.63
C HIS A 309 11.31 0.09 -19.71
N TYR A 310 10.63 -0.82 -20.39
CA TYR A 310 9.68 -0.47 -21.45
C TYR A 310 8.31 -0.02 -20.95
N LEU A 311 8.06 -0.06 -19.65
CA LEU A 311 6.73 0.22 -19.10
C LEU A 311 6.20 1.61 -19.49
N ASP A 312 7.00 2.65 -19.36
CA ASP A 312 6.57 4.03 -19.69
C ASP A 312 6.25 4.17 -21.19
N GLN A 313 7.03 3.55 -22.06
CA GLN A 313 6.75 3.50 -23.50
C GLN A 313 5.43 2.75 -23.77
N PHE A 314 5.19 1.64 -23.09
CA PHE A 314 3.95 0.89 -23.22
C PHE A 314 2.75 1.69 -22.71
N ILE A 315 2.89 2.42 -21.62
CA ILE A 315 1.85 3.34 -21.11
C ILE A 315 1.54 4.40 -22.18
N TYR A 316 2.57 5.02 -22.77
CA TYR A 316 2.37 6.00 -23.84
C TYR A 316 1.61 5.41 -25.03
N ILE A 317 2.04 4.23 -25.54
CA ILE A 317 1.39 3.55 -26.66
C ILE A 317 -0.07 3.17 -26.33
N ALA A 318 -0.33 2.72 -25.12
CA ALA A 318 -1.67 2.36 -24.66
C ALA A 318 -2.59 3.58 -24.59
N THR A 319 -2.06 4.72 -24.16
CA THR A 319 -2.82 5.98 -24.04
C THR A 319 -3.14 6.56 -25.43
N ASP A 320 -2.19 6.55 -26.36
CA ASP A 320 -2.36 7.08 -27.72
C ASP A 320 -3.38 6.28 -28.55
N LYS A 321 -3.46 4.97 -28.34
CA LYS A 321 -4.37 4.07 -29.05
C LYS A 321 -5.76 3.92 -28.38
N ALA A 322 -6.02 4.58 -27.26
CA ALA A 322 -7.22 4.32 -26.46
C ALA A 322 -8.45 5.05 -26.98
N THR A 323 -9.41 4.29 -27.54
CA THR A 323 -10.81 4.72 -27.66
C THR A 323 -11.67 4.33 -26.45
N THR A 324 -11.30 3.28 -25.68
CA THR A 324 -12.04 2.82 -24.48
C THR A 324 -11.18 2.19 -23.38
N MET A 325 -10.21 1.33 -23.71
CA MET A 325 -9.24 0.76 -22.76
C MET A 325 -7.92 0.55 -23.50
N GLY A 326 -6.87 1.28 -23.08
CA GLY A 326 -5.53 1.09 -23.60
C GLY A 326 -5.04 -0.33 -23.29
N HIS A 327 -4.44 -0.99 -24.27
CA HIS A 327 -3.82 -2.30 -24.10
C HIS A 327 -2.59 -2.46 -24.98
N ILE A 328 -1.65 -3.28 -24.54
CA ILE A 328 -0.44 -3.61 -25.29
C ILE A 328 -0.62 -4.94 -25.99
N LYS A 329 -0.37 -4.94 -27.31
CA LYS A 329 -0.35 -6.16 -28.12
C LYS A 329 1.02 -6.84 -28.06
N ARG A 330 1.07 -8.14 -28.28
CA ARG A 330 2.33 -8.91 -28.35
C ARG A 330 3.34 -8.35 -29.35
N ASP A 331 2.86 -7.73 -30.44
CA ASP A 331 3.73 -7.10 -31.44
C ASP A 331 4.57 -5.96 -30.84
N GLU A 332 4.08 -5.26 -29.84
CA GLU A 332 4.86 -4.19 -29.17
C GLU A 332 5.97 -4.80 -28.29
N LEU A 333 5.73 -5.96 -27.67
CA LEU A 333 6.79 -6.71 -26.97
C LEU A 333 7.87 -7.21 -27.94
N ALA A 334 7.47 -7.61 -29.16
CA ALA A 334 8.42 -8.04 -30.19
C ALA A 334 9.29 -6.90 -30.74
N LYS A 335 8.80 -5.65 -30.70
CA LYS A 335 9.53 -4.45 -31.11
C LYS A 335 10.43 -3.90 -30.03
N ALA A 336 10.21 -4.28 -28.77
CA ALA A 336 10.99 -3.82 -27.64
C ALA A 336 12.39 -4.46 -27.66
N GLU A 337 13.40 -3.70 -28.09
CA GLU A 337 14.76 -4.18 -28.26
C GLU A 337 15.44 -4.48 -26.93
N VAL A 338 16.06 -5.63 -26.81
CA VAL A 338 16.79 -6.09 -25.63
C VAL A 338 18.24 -6.37 -26.00
N PHE A 339 19.18 -5.90 -25.20
CA PHE A 339 20.60 -6.19 -25.38
C PHE A 339 21.01 -7.34 -24.47
N ILE A 340 21.43 -8.46 -25.07
CA ILE A 340 21.88 -9.64 -24.35
C ILE A 340 23.41 -9.55 -24.22
N PRO A 341 23.94 -9.37 -22.98
CA PRO A 341 25.37 -9.33 -22.73
C PRO A 341 26.05 -10.65 -23.07
N HIS A 342 27.37 -10.57 -23.33
CA HIS A 342 28.21 -11.77 -23.29
C HIS A 342 28.17 -12.39 -21.88
N GLU A 343 28.39 -13.69 -21.76
CA GLU A 343 28.22 -14.46 -20.54
C GLU A 343 28.94 -13.87 -19.31
N ALA A 344 30.15 -13.36 -19.48
CA ALA A 344 30.92 -12.74 -18.40
C ALA A 344 30.24 -11.44 -17.87
N ASP A 345 29.77 -10.59 -18.78
CA ASP A 345 29.05 -9.36 -18.41
C ASP A 345 27.68 -9.70 -17.82
N TYR A 346 26.97 -10.65 -18.39
CA TYR A 346 25.69 -11.12 -17.87
C TYR A 346 25.82 -11.58 -16.41
N ARG A 347 26.83 -12.39 -16.09
CA ARG A 347 27.11 -12.83 -14.73
C ARG A 347 27.51 -11.68 -13.81
N ARG A 348 28.36 -10.76 -14.28
CA ARG A 348 28.79 -9.60 -13.51
C ARG A 348 27.60 -8.68 -13.16
N ILE A 349 26.76 -8.34 -14.15
CA ILE A 349 25.59 -7.50 -13.96
C ILE A 349 24.55 -8.22 -13.09
N GLY A 350 24.34 -9.51 -13.32
CA GLY A 350 23.45 -10.33 -12.51
C GLY A 350 23.88 -10.41 -11.03
N ALA A 351 25.18 -10.46 -10.77
CA ALA A 351 25.70 -10.44 -9.39
C ALA A 351 25.41 -9.11 -8.66
N LEU A 352 25.15 -8.02 -9.39
CA LEU A 352 24.72 -6.73 -8.82
C LEU A 352 23.21 -6.66 -8.66
N LEU A 353 22.44 -7.04 -9.67
CA LEU A 353 20.98 -6.82 -9.72
C LEU A 353 20.17 -7.90 -9.01
N GLN A 354 20.56 -9.19 -9.12
CA GLN A 354 19.80 -10.29 -8.53
C GLN A 354 19.63 -10.16 -7.01
N PRO A 355 20.71 -9.89 -6.21
CA PRO A 355 20.58 -9.72 -4.76
C PRO A 355 19.67 -8.55 -4.37
N ILE A 356 19.65 -7.47 -5.17
CA ILE A 356 18.78 -6.31 -4.93
C ILE A 356 17.31 -6.74 -5.06
N TYR A 357 16.95 -7.40 -6.16
CA TYR A 357 15.58 -7.84 -6.37
C TYR A 357 15.14 -8.93 -5.38
N ASP A 358 16.03 -9.84 -5.03
CA ASP A 358 15.75 -10.88 -4.02
C ASP A 358 15.49 -10.25 -2.66
N LEU A 359 16.22 -9.20 -2.27
CA LEU A 359 15.99 -8.48 -1.03
C LEU A 359 14.68 -7.69 -1.05
N ILE A 360 14.33 -7.05 -2.17
CA ILE A 360 13.03 -6.37 -2.35
C ILE A 360 11.88 -7.36 -2.14
N ILE A 361 11.96 -8.53 -2.78
CA ILE A 361 10.94 -9.58 -2.64
C ILE A 361 10.86 -10.06 -1.19
N SER A 362 12.02 -10.35 -0.57
CA SER A 362 12.08 -10.82 0.83
C SER A 362 11.46 -9.81 1.79
N ASN A 363 11.80 -8.52 1.68
CA ASN A 363 11.26 -7.47 2.52
C ASN A 363 9.74 -7.32 2.34
N ARG A 364 9.23 -7.43 1.11
CA ARG A 364 7.77 -7.38 0.85
C ARG A 364 7.03 -8.57 1.47
N ILE A 365 7.60 -9.77 1.39
CA ILE A 365 7.06 -10.97 2.05
C ILE A 365 7.10 -10.84 3.57
N GLU A 366 8.19 -10.30 4.13
CA GLU A 366 8.31 -10.02 5.56
C GLU A 366 7.24 -9.02 6.01
N ASN A 367 7.07 -7.91 5.28
CA ASN A 367 6.06 -6.90 5.57
C ASN A 367 4.65 -7.48 5.63
N LYS A 368 4.31 -8.40 4.72
CA LYS A 368 3.03 -9.10 4.73
C LYS A 368 2.85 -9.93 6.00
N LYS A 369 3.89 -10.68 6.41
CA LYS A 369 3.85 -11.48 7.64
C LYS A 369 3.73 -10.61 8.88
N LEU A 370 4.46 -9.48 8.92
CA LEU A 370 4.40 -8.51 10.02
C LEU A 370 3.02 -7.86 10.12
N ALA A 371 2.42 -7.46 9.00
CA ALA A 371 1.07 -6.91 8.99
C ALA A 371 0.04 -7.94 9.50
N LEU A 372 0.11 -9.20 9.04
CA LEU A 372 -0.76 -10.27 9.52
C LEU A 372 -0.56 -10.54 11.02
N LEU A 373 0.68 -10.54 11.49
CA LEU A 373 0.99 -10.69 12.92
C LEU A 373 0.35 -9.56 13.72
N ARG A 374 0.60 -8.29 13.34
CA ARG A 374 0.01 -7.10 13.97
C ARG A 374 -1.52 -7.23 14.05
N ASP A 375 -2.17 -7.50 12.92
CA ASP A 375 -3.63 -7.58 12.83
C ASP A 375 -4.22 -8.75 13.64
N THR A 376 -3.42 -9.82 13.86
CA THR A 376 -3.79 -10.96 14.68
C THR A 376 -3.66 -10.68 16.19
N ILE A 377 -2.57 -10.00 16.60
CA ILE A 377 -2.31 -9.76 18.03
C ILE A 377 -3.02 -8.52 18.55
N LEU A 378 -3.25 -7.51 17.71
CA LEU A 378 -3.88 -6.24 18.09
C LEU A 378 -5.21 -6.42 18.86
N PRO A 379 -6.22 -7.16 18.36
CA PRO A 379 -7.47 -7.35 19.10
C PRO A 379 -7.28 -8.10 20.43
N LYS A 380 -6.30 -9.01 20.48
CA LYS A 380 -5.98 -9.78 21.69
C LYS A 380 -5.32 -8.93 22.77
N LEU A 381 -4.40 -8.05 22.34
CA LEU A 381 -3.74 -7.11 23.24
C LEU A 381 -4.74 -6.08 23.79
N ILE A 382 -5.58 -5.50 22.91
CA ILE A 382 -6.55 -4.47 23.32
C ILE A 382 -7.69 -5.05 24.18
N SER A 383 -8.04 -6.33 24.02
CA SER A 383 -9.04 -6.99 24.86
C SER A 383 -8.47 -7.61 26.15
N GLY A 384 -7.15 -7.52 26.38
CA GLY A 384 -6.48 -8.16 27.52
C GLY A 384 -6.41 -9.69 27.45
N LYS A 385 -6.75 -10.29 26.30
CA LYS A 385 -6.64 -11.75 26.09
C LYS A 385 -5.19 -12.21 25.90
N LEU A 386 -4.30 -11.29 25.57
CA LEU A 386 -2.86 -11.51 25.46
C LEU A 386 -2.16 -10.47 26.35
N ASP A 387 -1.37 -10.94 27.30
CA ASP A 387 -0.57 -10.05 28.14
C ASP A 387 0.62 -9.53 27.34
N PRO A 388 0.83 -8.19 27.21
CA PRO A 388 1.99 -7.64 26.50
C PRO A 388 3.33 -8.07 27.11
N SER A 389 3.36 -8.51 28.35
CA SER A 389 4.60 -8.99 29.02
C SER A 389 5.01 -10.39 28.54
N ASP A 390 4.12 -11.15 27.90
CA ASP A 390 4.42 -12.47 27.33
C ASP A 390 5.06 -12.38 25.94
N ILE A 391 5.15 -11.17 25.37
CA ILE A 391 5.75 -10.94 24.05
C ILE A 391 7.18 -10.43 24.24
N VAL A 392 8.14 -11.18 23.72
CA VAL A 392 9.54 -10.75 23.63
C VAL A 392 9.74 -10.07 22.26
N ILE A 393 10.16 -8.80 22.26
CA ILE A 393 10.45 -8.00 21.06
C ILE A 393 11.93 -8.14 20.71
#